data_0b66eece4c218355e85676332ea03a9a
#
_entry.id   0b66eece4c218355e85676332ea03a9a
#
_cell.length_a   1.000
_cell.length_b   1.000
_cell.length_c   1.000
_cell.angle_alpha   90.00
_cell.angle_beta   90.00
_cell.angle_gamma   90.00
#
_symmetry.space_group_name_H-M   'P 1'
#
loop_
_entity.id
_entity.type
_entity.pdbx_description
1 polymer ?
#
loop_
_entity_poly.entity_id
_entity_poly.type
_entity_poly.pdbx_seq_one_letter_code
_entity_poly.pdbx_strand_id
1 'polypeptide(L)'
;MIQKLTTMGLVLFLQCLALHVFAQDGTIYPLETPKEPNAIPLGTGSVKDQPAPETWFRQWGDPMARNISKATLTPFLPEKGKATGAAVIIAPGGGYRWLSMGNEGWEVAEALAKKGIAAFVLKYRLFPTAEKLDDFTAWMNRPRPAPQKTDDAAKTNMPAPMAQMDLSNQLADAEAAYAMILKNAKEWGVDTQRIGMIGFSAGAGLTMHATLHSQTMKLAFIGPIYGGMGPVKVPANAPPMFNVIASDDFLFNGQFGVIDSWFKAGRPVEFHLYQNGGHGFGLGNPNRTSNRWFEAFTHWLDVNKFLVAK
;
A
#
# COMPACT_ATOMS: atom_id res chain seq x y z
N MET A 1 15.05 -51.37 -61.72
CA MET A 1 14.18 -50.20 -61.53
C MET A 1 14.23 -49.89 -60.06
N ILE A 2 15.12 -48.96 -59.67
CA ILE A 2 15.46 -48.67 -58.23
C ILE A 2 14.79 -47.34 -57.89
N GLN A 3 13.82 -47.41 -56.97
CA GLN A 3 13.12 -46.22 -56.45
C GLN A 3 13.98 -45.56 -55.36
N LYS A 4 14.33 -44.30 -55.55
CA LYS A 4 15.01 -43.46 -54.59
C LYS A 4 13.97 -42.91 -53.58
N LEU A 5 14.10 -43.27 -52.30
CA LEU A 5 13.43 -42.61 -51.21
C LEU A 5 14.21 -41.35 -50.83
N THR A 6 13.57 -40.21 -50.98
CA THR A 6 14.04 -38.90 -50.46
C THR A 6 13.56 -38.73 -49.06
N THR A 7 14.47 -38.79 -48.09
CA THR A 7 14.22 -38.45 -46.67
C THR A 7 14.21 -36.93 -46.51
N MET A 8 13.07 -36.37 -46.20
CA MET A 8 12.89 -34.95 -45.87
C MET A 8 13.12 -34.79 -44.36
N GLY A 9 14.27 -34.23 -44.00
CA GLY A 9 14.62 -33.96 -42.63
C GLY A 9 13.83 -32.77 -42.09
N LEU A 10 13.01 -33.03 -41.07
CA LEU A 10 12.29 -32.01 -40.31
C LEU A 10 13.24 -31.38 -39.28
N VAL A 11 13.74 -30.18 -39.53
CA VAL A 11 14.53 -29.43 -38.56
C VAL A 11 13.57 -28.73 -37.62
N LEU A 12 13.39 -29.28 -36.42
CA LEU A 12 12.70 -28.58 -35.30
C LEU A 12 13.62 -27.48 -34.80
N PHE A 13 13.27 -26.22 -35.06
CA PHE A 13 13.81 -25.07 -34.34
C PHE A 13 13.20 -25.03 -32.94
N LEU A 14 13.90 -25.53 -31.93
CA LEU A 14 13.61 -25.24 -30.53
C LEU A 14 14.04 -23.80 -30.26
N GLN A 15 13.10 -22.86 -30.31
CA GLN A 15 13.31 -21.55 -29.69
C GLN A 15 13.24 -21.73 -28.17
N CYS A 16 14.40 -21.83 -27.53
CA CYS A 16 14.52 -21.61 -26.10
C CYS A 16 14.16 -20.16 -25.78
N LEU A 17 12.91 -19.91 -25.40
CA LEU A 17 12.55 -18.70 -24.65
C LEU A 17 13.28 -18.82 -23.29
N ALA A 18 14.43 -18.20 -23.20
CA ALA A 18 15.08 -17.93 -21.92
C ALA A 18 14.18 -16.95 -21.17
N LEU A 19 13.31 -17.47 -20.33
CA LEU A 19 12.66 -16.69 -19.26
C LEU A 19 13.80 -16.18 -18.37
N HIS A 20 14.23 -14.95 -18.61
CA HIS A 20 15.09 -14.25 -17.67
C HIS A 20 14.25 -14.02 -16.41
N VAL A 21 14.34 -14.93 -15.47
CA VAL A 21 13.98 -14.66 -14.07
C VAL A 21 15.03 -13.64 -13.63
N PHE A 22 14.70 -12.37 -13.78
CA PHE A 22 15.43 -11.31 -13.10
C PHE A 22 15.23 -11.59 -11.61
N ALA A 23 16.27 -12.08 -10.93
CA ALA A 23 16.36 -11.95 -9.50
C ALA A 23 16.07 -10.48 -9.21
N GLN A 24 15.05 -10.20 -8.39
CA GLN A 24 14.75 -8.83 -7.97
C GLN A 24 15.94 -8.36 -7.12
N ASP A 25 16.95 -7.79 -7.80
CA ASP A 25 18.05 -7.19 -7.09
C ASP A 25 17.55 -5.90 -6.43
N GLY A 26 18.08 -5.58 -5.26
CA GLY A 26 17.73 -4.37 -4.53
C GLY A 26 18.34 -3.10 -5.11
N THR A 27 18.88 -3.14 -6.33
CA THR A 27 19.52 -2.00 -6.99
C THR A 27 18.51 -0.92 -7.33
N ILE A 28 18.88 0.31 -7.06
CA ILE A 28 18.07 1.49 -7.34
C ILE A 28 18.48 2.06 -8.69
N TYR A 29 17.53 2.18 -9.60
CA TYR A 29 17.72 2.77 -10.92
C TYR A 29 16.89 4.05 -11.06
N PRO A 30 17.40 5.11 -11.70
CA PRO A 30 16.59 6.29 -12.00
C PRO A 30 15.44 5.90 -12.94
N LEU A 31 14.28 6.50 -12.73
CA LEU A 31 13.11 6.31 -13.56
C LEU A 31 12.60 7.70 -14.02
N GLU A 32 12.28 7.84 -15.30
CA GLU A 32 11.55 9.01 -15.76
C GLU A 32 10.18 9.08 -15.06
N THR A 33 9.75 10.30 -14.75
CA THR A 33 8.44 10.51 -14.11
C THR A 33 7.33 9.90 -14.95
N PRO A 34 6.62 8.89 -14.45
CA PRO A 34 5.50 8.30 -15.18
C PRO A 34 4.41 9.32 -15.49
N LYS A 35 3.72 9.17 -16.60
CA LYS A 35 2.52 9.96 -16.87
C LYS A 35 1.40 9.52 -15.96
N GLU A 36 0.85 10.44 -15.19
CA GLU A 36 -0.29 10.23 -14.30
C GLU A 36 -1.49 11.09 -14.75
N PRO A 37 -2.08 10.83 -15.94
CA PRO A 37 -3.07 11.74 -16.55
C PRO A 37 -4.36 11.88 -15.74
N ASN A 38 -4.66 10.92 -14.86
CA ASN A 38 -5.84 10.92 -14.02
C ASN A 38 -5.55 11.38 -12.58
N ALA A 39 -4.33 11.78 -12.27
CA ALA A 39 -3.98 12.28 -10.94
C ALA A 39 -4.57 13.66 -10.70
N ILE A 40 -5.39 13.78 -9.67
CA ILE A 40 -6.10 15.01 -9.32
C ILE A 40 -5.38 15.68 -8.14
N PRO A 41 -4.90 16.93 -8.27
CA PRO A 41 -4.28 17.64 -7.16
C PRO A 41 -5.26 17.83 -6.00
N LEU A 42 -4.79 17.58 -4.76
CA LEU A 42 -5.62 17.71 -3.56
C LEU A 42 -5.69 19.14 -3.03
N GLY A 43 -4.79 20.03 -3.45
CA GLY A 43 -4.80 21.43 -3.01
C GLY A 43 -4.39 21.65 -1.54
N THR A 44 -3.77 20.68 -0.90
CA THR A 44 -3.34 20.73 0.52
C THR A 44 -2.08 21.56 0.76
N GLY A 45 -1.59 22.25 -0.25
CA GLY A 45 -0.34 23.01 -0.20
C GLY A 45 0.88 22.16 -0.56
N SER A 46 2.05 22.70 -0.25
CA SER A 46 3.33 22.04 -0.51
C SER A 46 4.15 21.88 0.78
N VAL A 47 5.07 20.93 0.78
CA VAL A 47 6.07 20.81 1.85
C VAL A 47 6.99 22.03 1.78
N LYS A 48 7.14 22.74 2.88
CA LYS A 48 8.09 23.85 2.99
C LYS A 48 9.52 23.32 2.93
N ASP A 49 10.41 24.13 2.39
CA ASP A 49 11.86 23.86 2.34
C ASP A 49 12.20 22.50 1.70
N GLN A 50 11.41 22.07 0.70
CA GLN A 50 11.68 20.88 -0.08
C GLN A 50 12.94 21.09 -0.92
N PRO A 51 14.05 20.36 -0.65
CA PRO A 51 15.34 20.62 -1.31
C PRO A 51 15.37 20.20 -2.77
N ALA A 52 14.49 19.28 -3.17
CA ALA A 52 14.46 18.72 -4.49
C ALA A 52 13.03 18.50 -5.00
N PRO A 53 12.80 18.57 -6.32
CA PRO A 53 11.51 18.21 -6.92
C PRO A 53 11.20 16.72 -6.73
N GLU A 54 9.94 16.36 -6.96
CA GLU A 54 9.52 14.95 -7.06
C GLU A 54 10.37 14.23 -8.10
N THR A 55 10.92 13.09 -7.73
CA THR A 55 11.71 12.24 -8.59
C THR A 55 11.30 10.78 -8.43
N TRP A 56 11.55 10.00 -9.48
CA TRP A 56 11.16 8.60 -9.53
C TRP A 56 12.37 7.70 -9.68
N PHE A 57 12.25 6.52 -9.13
CA PHE A 57 13.24 5.45 -9.24
C PHE A 57 12.55 4.09 -9.30
N ARG A 58 13.28 3.08 -9.73
CA ARG A 58 12.84 1.69 -9.73
C ARG A 58 13.70 0.88 -8.77
N GLN A 59 13.06 0.10 -7.93
CA GLN A 59 13.71 -0.87 -7.05
C GLN A 59 12.81 -2.11 -6.95
N TRP A 60 13.38 -3.30 -6.95
CA TRP A 60 12.63 -4.59 -6.95
C TRP A 60 11.58 -4.69 -8.07
N GLY A 61 11.82 -4.03 -9.21
CA GLY A 61 10.85 -3.95 -10.29
C GLY A 61 9.74 -2.91 -10.11
N ASP A 62 9.57 -2.33 -8.91
CA ASP A 62 8.52 -1.40 -8.56
C ASP A 62 8.90 0.06 -8.88
N PRO A 63 8.03 0.83 -9.56
CA PRO A 63 8.18 2.28 -9.68
C PRO A 63 7.87 2.97 -8.37
N MET A 64 8.81 3.75 -7.89
CA MET A 64 8.75 4.46 -6.62
C MET A 64 8.93 5.96 -6.79
N ALA A 65 8.11 6.75 -6.09
CA ALA A 65 8.18 8.22 -6.06
C ALA A 65 8.79 8.71 -4.75
N ARG A 66 9.65 9.73 -4.79
CA ARG A 66 10.20 10.40 -3.62
C ARG A 66 10.15 11.92 -3.75
N ASN A 67 10.37 12.63 -2.66
CA ASN A 67 10.30 14.09 -2.60
C ASN A 67 8.95 14.64 -3.09
N ILE A 68 7.86 13.94 -2.79
CA ILE A 68 6.51 14.39 -3.09
C ILE A 68 6.17 15.59 -2.18
N SER A 69 6.04 16.76 -2.78
CA SER A 69 5.70 18.01 -2.08
C SER A 69 4.24 18.43 -2.25
N LYS A 70 3.55 17.89 -3.25
CA LYS A 70 2.14 18.16 -3.54
C LYS A 70 1.39 16.84 -3.66
N ALA A 71 0.34 16.69 -2.85
CA ALA A 71 -0.44 15.48 -2.85
C ALA A 71 -1.42 15.41 -4.03
N THR A 72 -1.61 14.19 -4.55
CA THR A 72 -2.61 13.89 -5.59
C THR A 72 -3.43 12.66 -5.22
N LEU A 73 -4.63 12.56 -5.79
CA LEU A 73 -5.50 11.41 -5.72
C LEU A 73 -5.74 10.87 -7.13
N THR A 74 -5.44 9.59 -7.36
CA THR A 74 -5.66 8.95 -8.66
C THR A 74 -6.80 7.95 -8.55
N PRO A 75 -7.97 8.20 -9.21
CA PRO A 75 -9.09 7.29 -9.21
C PRO A 75 -8.85 6.11 -10.16
N PHE A 76 -9.22 4.91 -9.69
CA PHE A 76 -9.36 3.66 -10.43
C PHE A 76 -10.79 3.19 -10.26
N LEU A 77 -11.63 3.45 -11.24
CA LEU A 77 -13.05 3.18 -11.15
C LEU A 77 -13.40 1.83 -11.78
N PRO A 78 -14.40 1.12 -11.23
CA PRO A 78 -14.94 -0.08 -11.85
C PRO A 78 -15.46 0.17 -13.25
N GLU A 79 -15.52 -0.86 -14.07
CA GLU A 79 -16.22 -0.82 -15.34
C GLU A 79 -17.68 -0.39 -15.14
N LYS A 80 -18.22 0.33 -16.13
CA LYS A 80 -19.61 0.83 -16.09
C LYS A 80 -20.58 -0.29 -15.78
N GLY A 81 -21.42 -0.09 -14.78
CA GLY A 81 -22.43 -1.06 -14.34
C GLY A 81 -21.90 -2.16 -13.40
N LYS A 82 -20.62 -2.16 -13.05
CA LYS A 82 -20.05 -3.15 -12.11
C LYS A 82 -19.73 -2.58 -10.73
N ALA A 83 -19.99 -1.30 -10.48
CA ALA A 83 -19.70 -0.66 -9.21
C ALA A 83 -20.57 -1.24 -8.09
N THR A 84 -19.94 -1.70 -7.00
CA THR A 84 -20.60 -2.16 -5.78
C THR A 84 -21.05 -1.01 -4.88
N GLY A 85 -20.54 0.20 -5.14
CA GLY A 85 -20.65 1.36 -4.28
C GLY A 85 -19.58 1.47 -3.20
N ALA A 86 -18.84 0.40 -2.91
CA ALA A 86 -17.70 0.46 -2.00
C ALA A 86 -16.54 1.28 -2.59
N ALA A 87 -15.82 1.99 -1.72
CA ALA A 87 -14.65 2.76 -2.11
C ALA A 87 -13.50 2.55 -1.13
N VAL A 88 -12.27 2.59 -1.63
CA VAL A 88 -11.05 2.41 -0.84
C VAL A 88 -10.01 3.48 -1.18
N ILE A 89 -9.58 4.25 -0.18
CA ILE A 89 -8.38 5.07 -0.26
C ILE A 89 -7.18 4.15 -0.01
N ILE A 90 -6.18 4.19 -0.90
CA ILE A 90 -4.98 3.37 -0.81
C ILE A 90 -3.80 4.29 -0.51
N ALA A 91 -3.14 4.06 0.62
CA ALA A 91 -1.92 4.75 1.02
C ALA A 91 -0.71 3.82 0.86
N PRO A 92 0.13 3.99 -0.19
CA PRO A 92 1.33 3.18 -0.38
C PRO A 92 2.35 3.37 0.75
N GLY A 93 3.24 2.39 0.94
CA GLY A 93 4.34 2.46 1.90
C GLY A 93 5.60 3.10 1.33
N GLY A 94 6.65 3.13 2.15
CA GLY A 94 7.95 3.71 1.81
C GLY A 94 8.53 4.58 2.91
N GLY A 95 8.21 4.29 4.18
CA GLY A 95 8.80 4.94 5.36
C GLY A 95 8.56 6.45 5.45
N TYR A 96 7.53 6.97 4.80
CA TYR A 96 7.25 8.40 4.61
C TYR A 96 8.36 9.17 3.86
N ARG A 97 9.27 8.47 3.18
CA ARG A 97 10.39 9.04 2.42
C ARG A 97 10.24 8.80 0.92
N TRP A 98 9.56 7.73 0.54
CA TRP A 98 9.15 7.40 -0.83
C TRP A 98 7.79 6.70 -0.81
N LEU A 99 7.21 6.45 -1.97
CA LEU A 99 5.99 5.65 -2.13
C LEU A 99 6.24 4.53 -3.14
N SER A 100 5.86 3.30 -2.79
CA SER A 100 5.77 2.11 -3.65
C SER A 100 4.52 2.24 -4.52
N MET A 101 4.62 3.00 -5.62
CA MET A 101 3.45 3.40 -6.41
C MET A 101 2.88 2.28 -7.26
N GLY A 102 3.72 1.37 -7.76
CA GLY A 102 3.26 0.22 -8.55
C GLY A 102 2.64 -0.84 -7.66
N ASN A 103 3.46 -1.48 -6.85
CA ASN A 103 3.14 -2.67 -6.08
C ASN A 103 2.07 -2.44 -4.99
N GLU A 104 2.14 -1.31 -4.28
CA GLU A 104 1.24 -0.98 -3.16
C GLU A 104 0.19 0.08 -3.52
N GLY A 105 0.27 0.65 -4.72
CA GLY A 105 -0.65 1.66 -5.22
C GLY A 105 -1.49 1.16 -6.40
N TRP A 106 -0.94 1.27 -7.60
CA TRP A 106 -1.68 1.07 -8.85
C TRP A 106 -2.17 -0.36 -9.04
N GLU A 107 -1.33 -1.37 -8.78
CA GLU A 107 -1.71 -2.79 -8.93
C GLU A 107 -2.85 -3.17 -7.99
N VAL A 108 -2.79 -2.70 -6.73
CA VAL A 108 -3.86 -2.91 -5.75
C VAL A 108 -5.15 -2.21 -6.18
N ALA A 109 -5.04 -0.96 -6.68
CA ALA A 109 -6.18 -0.19 -7.13
C ALA A 109 -6.87 -0.84 -8.34
N GLU A 110 -6.10 -1.32 -9.32
CA GLU A 110 -6.62 -2.06 -10.47
C GLU A 110 -7.32 -3.36 -10.04
N ALA A 111 -6.71 -4.10 -9.10
CA ALA A 111 -7.30 -5.33 -8.59
C ALA A 111 -8.63 -5.08 -7.87
N LEU A 112 -8.74 -4.01 -7.08
CA LEU A 112 -10.01 -3.59 -6.44
C LEU A 112 -11.04 -3.14 -7.46
N ALA A 113 -10.66 -2.33 -8.46
CA ALA A 113 -11.55 -1.87 -9.51
C ALA A 113 -12.15 -3.04 -10.31
N LYS A 114 -11.36 -4.09 -10.61
CA LYS A 114 -11.83 -5.34 -11.22
C LYS A 114 -12.85 -6.09 -10.36
N LYS A 115 -12.84 -5.89 -9.04
CA LYS A 115 -13.82 -6.43 -8.09
C LYS A 115 -15.07 -5.53 -7.91
N GLY A 116 -15.16 -4.43 -8.66
CA GLY A 116 -16.28 -3.49 -8.54
C GLY A 116 -16.14 -2.47 -7.41
N ILE A 117 -14.96 -2.34 -6.83
CA ILE A 117 -14.66 -1.41 -5.73
C ILE A 117 -13.93 -0.20 -6.31
N ALA A 118 -14.46 1.01 -6.13
CA ALA A 118 -13.77 2.22 -6.53
C ALA A 118 -12.51 2.40 -5.66
N ALA A 119 -11.35 2.49 -6.28
CA ALA A 119 -10.07 2.60 -5.59
C ALA A 119 -9.40 3.94 -5.91
N PHE A 120 -8.77 4.53 -4.92
CA PHE A 120 -8.18 5.86 -5.01
C PHE A 120 -6.77 5.82 -4.43
N VAL A 121 -5.75 5.90 -5.30
CA VAL A 121 -4.36 5.93 -4.85
C VAL A 121 -4.00 7.33 -4.38
N LEU A 122 -3.65 7.43 -3.11
CA LEU A 122 -3.21 8.66 -2.47
C LEU A 122 -1.69 8.79 -2.56
N LYS A 123 -1.21 9.66 -3.45
CA LYS A 123 0.18 10.08 -3.49
C LYS A 123 0.35 11.24 -2.50
N TYR A 124 0.62 10.91 -1.23
CA TYR A 124 0.69 11.88 -0.14
C TYR A 124 2.06 12.53 -0.03
N ARG A 125 2.12 13.72 0.60
CA ARG A 125 3.35 14.47 0.85
C ARG A 125 4.31 13.68 1.74
N LEU A 126 5.60 13.77 1.42
CA LEU A 126 6.66 13.02 2.08
C LEU A 126 7.63 13.94 2.83
N PHE A 127 8.32 13.37 3.80
CA PHE A 127 9.52 14.01 4.34
C PHE A 127 10.62 14.02 3.28
N PRO A 128 11.35 15.14 3.15
CA PRO A 128 12.36 15.28 2.12
C PRO A 128 13.49 14.25 2.26
N THR A 129 14.06 13.88 1.13
CA THR A 129 15.27 13.07 1.02
C THR A 129 16.34 13.84 0.24
N ALA A 130 17.57 13.31 0.21
CA ALA A 130 18.65 13.94 -0.53
C ALA A 130 18.27 14.21 -1.99
N GLU A 131 18.74 15.30 -2.56
CA GLU A 131 18.45 15.67 -3.94
C GLU A 131 18.94 14.60 -4.92
N LYS A 132 20.23 14.23 -4.80
CA LYS A 132 20.83 13.23 -5.68
C LYS A 132 20.39 11.82 -5.33
N LEU A 133 20.13 11.01 -6.37
CA LEU A 133 19.72 9.62 -6.21
C LEU A 133 20.82 8.78 -5.54
N ASP A 134 22.08 9.05 -5.83
CA ASP A 134 23.21 8.33 -5.25
C ASP A 134 23.30 8.53 -3.73
N ASP A 135 23.08 9.75 -3.25
CA ASP A 135 23.07 10.06 -1.81
C ASP A 135 21.86 9.39 -1.11
N PHE A 136 20.71 9.37 -1.77
CA PHE A 136 19.53 8.65 -1.30
C PHE A 136 19.81 7.13 -1.26
N THR A 137 20.42 6.58 -2.31
CA THR A 137 20.80 5.17 -2.40
C THR A 137 21.80 4.81 -1.29
N ALA A 138 22.80 5.64 -1.08
CA ALA A 138 23.76 5.46 0.01
C ALA A 138 23.08 5.47 1.39
N TRP A 139 22.09 6.36 1.56
CA TRP A 139 21.28 6.41 2.79
C TRP A 139 20.41 5.15 2.97
N MET A 140 19.78 4.65 1.90
CA MET A 140 18.96 3.43 1.92
C MET A 140 19.77 2.19 2.30
N ASN A 141 21.02 2.10 1.80
CA ASN A 141 21.91 0.95 1.99
C ASN A 141 22.71 1.00 3.30
N ARG A 142 22.51 2.02 4.15
CA ARG A 142 23.19 2.06 5.46
C ARG A 142 22.78 0.87 6.31
N PRO A 143 23.73 0.20 6.99
CA PRO A 143 23.38 -0.83 7.96
C PRO A 143 22.40 -0.26 8.99
N ARG A 144 21.25 -0.90 9.13
CA ARG A 144 20.31 -0.55 10.20
C ARG A 144 20.78 -1.24 11.48
N PRO A 145 20.70 -0.56 12.65
CA PRO A 145 20.92 -1.23 13.91
C PRO A 145 19.99 -2.45 13.99
N ALA A 146 20.54 -3.59 14.41
CA ALA A 146 19.69 -4.76 14.67
C ALA A 146 18.59 -4.38 15.68
N PRO A 147 17.36 -4.90 15.51
CA PRO A 147 16.31 -4.70 16.49
C PRO A 147 16.82 -5.10 17.88
N GLN A 148 16.91 -4.16 18.79
CA GLN A 148 17.25 -4.49 20.17
C GLN A 148 16.06 -5.25 20.74
N LYS A 149 16.26 -6.52 21.11
CA LYS A 149 15.37 -7.28 21.96
C LYS A 149 15.48 -6.67 23.36
N THR A 150 14.68 -5.66 23.63
CA THR A 150 14.52 -5.13 24.97
C THR A 150 13.31 -5.79 25.60
N ASP A 151 13.45 -6.26 26.84
CA ASP A 151 12.34 -6.83 27.64
C ASP A 151 11.23 -5.79 27.90
N ASP A 152 11.47 -4.51 27.60
CA ASP A 152 10.52 -3.39 27.57
C ASP A 152 9.72 -3.28 26.27
N ALA A 153 9.53 -4.37 25.54
CA ALA A 153 8.79 -4.44 24.27
C ALA A 153 7.32 -3.95 24.32
N ALA A 154 6.87 -3.47 25.47
CA ALA A 154 5.54 -2.87 25.63
C ALA A 154 5.45 -1.40 25.13
N LYS A 155 6.56 -0.77 24.73
CA LYS A 155 6.60 0.65 24.36
C LYS A 155 6.94 0.81 22.88
N THR A 156 5.91 0.85 22.05
CA THR A 156 5.88 1.26 20.62
C THR A 156 6.75 0.42 19.68
N ASN A 157 6.09 -0.35 18.80
CA ASN A 157 6.69 -1.15 17.74
C ASN A 157 7.24 -0.36 16.55
N MET A 158 7.12 0.96 16.55
CA MET A 158 7.75 1.79 15.55
C MET A 158 9.19 2.10 16.00
N PRO A 159 10.17 2.09 15.08
CA PRO A 159 11.45 2.69 15.37
C PRO A 159 11.24 4.06 16.00
N ALA A 160 11.90 4.35 17.12
CA ALA A 160 11.71 5.59 17.88
C ALA A 160 11.65 6.89 17.04
N PRO A 161 12.39 7.02 15.91
CA PRO A 161 12.24 8.16 14.98
C PRO A 161 10.88 8.24 14.31
N MET A 162 10.22 7.13 14.01
CA MET A 162 8.91 7.13 13.31
C MET A 162 7.76 7.46 14.26
N ALA A 163 7.84 7.08 15.52
CA ALA A 163 6.82 7.41 16.53
C ALA A 163 6.74 8.90 16.87
N GLN A 164 7.77 9.67 16.51
CA GLN A 164 7.90 11.11 16.76
C GLN A 164 7.69 11.97 15.48
N MET A 165 7.36 11.35 14.32
CA MET A 165 7.12 12.10 13.10
C MET A 165 5.83 12.92 13.18
N ASP A 166 5.90 14.18 12.80
CA ASP A 166 4.72 15.01 12.60
C ASP A 166 4.03 14.62 11.27
N LEU A 167 2.93 13.90 11.36
CA LEU A 167 2.15 13.45 10.22
C LEU A 167 1.01 14.40 9.85
N SER A 168 1.03 15.65 10.30
CA SER A 168 -0.03 16.64 10.02
C SER A 168 -0.27 16.85 8.52
N ASN A 169 0.81 16.90 7.71
CA ASN A 169 0.70 17.01 6.26
C ASN A 169 0.02 15.77 5.63
N GLN A 170 0.42 14.58 6.04
CA GLN A 170 -0.12 13.33 5.53
C GLN A 170 -1.58 13.13 5.95
N LEU A 171 -1.93 13.53 7.17
CA LEU A 171 -3.31 13.54 7.65
C LEU A 171 -4.17 14.50 6.82
N ALA A 172 -3.71 15.74 6.59
CA ALA A 172 -4.43 16.70 5.77
C ALA A 172 -4.64 16.18 4.32
N ASP A 173 -3.67 15.45 3.77
CA ASP A 173 -3.79 14.85 2.45
C ASP A 173 -4.85 13.73 2.44
N ALA A 174 -4.89 12.89 3.47
CA ALA A 174 -5.90 11.83 3.60
C ALA A 174 -7.32 12.42 3.79
N GLU A 175 -7.46 13.47 4.60
CA GLU A 175 -8.72 14.19 4.79
C GLU A 175 -9.21 14.86 3.50
N ALA A 176 -8.30 15.48 2.74
CA ALA A 176 -8.63 16.08 1.45
C ALA A 176 -9.02 15.03 0.41
N ALA A 177 -8.36 13.87 0.39
CA ALA A 177 -8.73 12.75 -0.45
C ALA A 177 -10.13 12.24 -0.12
N TYR A 178 -10.43 12.04 1.14
CA TYR A 178 -11.76 11.64 1.61
C TYR A 178 -12.83 12.66 1.22
N ALA A 179 -12.59 13.95 1.44
CA ALA A 179 -13.50 15.03 1.07
C ALA A 179 -13.73 15.08 -0.46
N MET A 180 -12.69 14.86 -1.26
CA MET A 180 -12.79 14.80 -2.72
C MET A 180 -13.66 13.61 -3.17
N ILE A 181 -13.53 12.46 -2.53
CA ILE A 181 -14.39 11.29 -2.82
C ILE A 181 -15.84 11.59 -2.46
N LEU A 182 -16.11 12.19 -1.31
CA LEU A 182 -17.46 12.61 -0.93
C LEU A 182 -18.07 13.55 -1.96
N LYS A 183 -17.32 14.55 -2.41
CA LYS A 183 -17.77 15.55 -3.40
C LYS A 183 -18.16 14.92 -4.73
N ASN A 184 -17.39 13.93 -5.19
CA ASN A 184 -17.58 13.29 -6.49
C ASN A 184 -18.29 11.92 -6.40
N ALA A 185 -18.83 11.55 -5.24
CA ALA A 185 -19.35 10.22 -4.96
C ALA A 185 -20.38 9.74 -5.99
N LYS A 186 -21.30 10.62 -6.42
CA LYS A 186 -22.32 10.31 -7.44
C LYS A 186 -21.68 9.99 -8.79
N GLU A 187 -20.72 10.78 -9.22
CA GLU A 187 -20.04 10.60 -10.50
C GLU A 187 -19.20 9.31 -10.51
N TRP A 188 -18.54 9.02 -9.38
CA TRP A 188 -17.68 7.84 -9.24
C TRP A 188 -18.41 6.57 -8.80
N GLY A 189 -19.74 6.62 -8.64
CA GLY A 189 -20.55 5.48 -8.23
C GLY A 189 -20.25 4.99 -6.81
N VAL A 190 -19.89 5.91 -5.91
CA VAL A 190 -19.51 5.62 -4.52
C VAL A 190 -20.68 5.85 -3.56
N ASP A 191 -20.93 4.89 -2.68
CA ASP A 191 -21.77 5.08 -1.49
C ASP A 191 -20.90 5.68 -0.37
N THR A 192 -21.24 6.89 0.05
CA THR A 192 -20.47 7.63 1.07
C THR A 192 -20.43 6.95 2.44
N GLN A 193 -21.28 5.97 2.69
CA GLN A 193 -21.28 5.17 3.91
C GLN A 193 -20.36 3.94 3.84
N ARG A 194 -19.72 3.71 2.67
CA ARG A 194 -18.88 2.53 2.40
C ARG A 194 -17.49 2.89 1.88
N ILE A 195 -16.96 4.00 2.39
CA ILE A 195 -15.58 4.44 2.09
C ILE A 195 -14.66 3.92 3.18
N GLY A 196 -13.71 3.07 2.82
CA GLY A 196 -12.63 2.60 3.70
C GLY A 196 -11.27 3.17 3.31
N MET A 197 -10.27 2.86 4.13
CA MET A 197 -8.88 3.19 3.86
C MET A 197 -8.00 1.98 4.15
N ILE A 198 -7.13 1.64 3.21
CA ILE A 198 -6.07 0.66 3.41
C ILE A 198 -4.72 1.34 3.20
N GLY A 199 -3.72 0.82 3.85
CA GLY A 199 -2.36 1.33 3.67
C GLY A 199 -1.33 0.26 3.96
N PHE A 200 -0.15 0.46 3.42
CA PHE A 200 0.94 -0.48 3.41
C PHE A 200 2.13 0.10 4.17
N SER A 201 2.71 -0.63 5.13
CA SER A 201 3.89 -0.16 5.88
C SER A 201 3.68 1.24 6.49
N ALA A 202 4.39 2.27 6.03
CA ALA A 202 4.15 3.67 6.44
C ALA A 202 2.72 4.14 6.10
N GLY A 203 2.16 3.69 4.96
CA GLY A 203 0.76 3.94 4.61
C GLY A 203 -0.23 3.28 5.56
N ALA A 204 0.11 2.11 6.13
CA ALA A 204 -0.66 1.50 7.22
C ALA A 204 -0.59 2.39 8.48
N GLY A 205 0.58 2.95 8.77
CA GLY A 205 0.75 3.96 9.81
C GLY A 205 -0.12 5.19 9.59
N LEU A 206 -0.20 5.69 8.34
CA LEU A 206 -1.10 6.79 7.97
C LEU A 206 -2.58 6.41 8.12
N THR A 207 -2.96 5.20 7.70
CA THR A 207 -4.33 4.69 7.89
C THR A 207 -4.72 4.67 9.37
N MET A 208 -3.83 4.17 10.23
CA MET A 208 -4.03 4.19 11.67
C MET A 208 -4.06 5.62 12.22
N HIS A 209 -3.13 6.48 11.80
CA HIS A 209 -3.08 7.87 12.25
C HIS A 209 -4.37 8.63 11.86
N ALA A 210 -4.85 8.49 10.63
CA ALA A 210 -6.12 9.08 10.19
C ALA A 210 -7.31 8.55 11.00
N THR A 211 -7.34 7.24 11.27
CA THR A 211 -8.42 6.62 12.08
C THR A 211 -8.45 7.13 13.52
N LEU A 212 -7.28 7.37 14.12
CA LEU A 212 -7.17 7.77 15.53
C LEU A 212 -7.29 9.28 15.75
N HIS A 213 -6.95 10.10 14.75
CA HIS A 213 -6.81 11.55 14.94
C HIS A 213 -7.69 12.41 14.04
N SER A 214 -8.17 11.92 12.89
CA SER A 214 -9.05 12.71 12.03
C SER A 214 -10.39 12.98 12.69
N GLN A 215 -10.85 14.22 12.58
CA GLN A 215 -12.18 14.65 13.03
C GLN A 215 -13.20 14.68 11.87
N THR A 216 -12.72 14.55 10.63
CA THR A 216 -13.55 14.74 9.42
C THR A 216 -13.81 13.43 8.67
N MET A 217 -12.91 12.45 8.77
CA MET A 217 -13.05 11.15 8.11
C MET A 217 -13.95 10.21 8.91
N LYS A 218 -14.99 9.67 8.25
CA LYS A 218 -15.86 8.63 8.81
C LYS A 218 -15.66 7.36 7.99
N LEU A 219 -14.57 6.65 8.28
CA LEU A 219 -14.24 5.43 7.56
C LEU A 219 -15.17 4.29 7.94
N ALA A 220 -15.69 3.59 6.93
CA ALA A 220 -16.53 2.40 7.12
C ALA A 220 -15.73 1.18 7.55
N PHE A 221 -14.48 1.10 7.15
CA PHE A 221 -13.52 0.04 7.49
C PHE A 221 -12.08 0.52 7.26
N ILE A 222 -11.15 -0.18 7.86
CA ILE A 222 -9.71 0.06 7.64
C ILE A 222 -8.94 -1.23 7.40
N GLY A 223 -7.83 -1.12 6.67
CA GLY A 223 -6.91 -2.22 6.41
C GLY A 223 -5.46 -1.80 6.56
N PRO A 224 -4.88 -1.78 7.76
CA PRO A 224 -3.44 -1.61 7.93
C PRO A 224 -2.71 -2.91 7.59
N ILE A 225 -1.95 -2.89 6.47
CA ILE A 225 -1.22 -4.03 5.93
C ILE A 225 0.26 -3.88 6.30
N TYR A 226 0.84 -4.89 6.95
CA TYR A 226 2.20 -4.92 7.52
C TYR A 226 2.65 -3.59 8.15
N GLY A 227 1.75 -3.03 8.98
CA GLY A 227 2.01 -1.84 9.79
C GLY A 227 2.54 -2.15 11.18
N GLY A 228 2.62 -1.11 12.01
CA GLY A 228 2.99 -1.24 13.42
C GLY A 228 1.96 -2.05 14.23
N MET A 229 2.45 -2.94 15.09
CA MET A 229 1.62 -3.86 15.89
C MET A 229 1.52 -3.44 17.37
N GLY A 230 2.02 -2.27 17.74
CA GLY A 230 1.95 -1.75 19.11
C GLY A 230 0.52 -1.42 19.57
N PRO A 231 0.27 -1.40 20.88
CA PRO A 231 -1.03 -1.05 21.43
C PRO A 231 -1.38 0.41 21.17
N VAL A 232 -2.68 0.68 20.98
CA VAL A 232 -3.22 2.03 20.72
C VAL A 232 -4.47 2.29 21.57
N LYS A 233 -4.80 3.56 21.76
CA LYS A 233 -6.07 3.95 22.37
C LYS A 233 -7.14 4.00 21.27
N VAL A 234 -8.03 3.03 21.26
CA VAL A 234 -9.08 2.88 20.23
C VAL A 234 -10.27 3.79 20.55
N PRO A 235 -10.71 4.66 19.62
CA PRO A 235 -11.94 5.44 19.78
C PRO A 235 -13.19 4.54 19.83
N ALA A 236 -14.21 4.95 20.56
CA ALA A 236 -15.45 4.18 20.70
C ALA A 236 -16.17 3.92 19.36
N ASN A 237 -15.99 4.82 18.38
CA ASN A 237 -16.54 4.73 17.04
C ASN A 237 -15.55 4.23 15.99
N ALA A 238 -14.43 3.63 16.40
CA ALA A 238 -13.45 3.10 15.46
C ALA A 238 -14.08 2.08 14.48
N PRO A 239 -13.72 2.09 13.21
CA PRO A 239 -14.29 1.19 12.22
C PRO A 239 -13.82 -0.26 12.44
N PRO A 240 -14.50 -1.26 11.83
CA PRO A 240 -13.95 -2.60 11.67
C PRO A 240 -12.57 -2.57 11.04
N MET A 241 -11.66 -3.44 11.48
CA MET A 241 -10.29 -3.51 11.00
C MET A 241 -9.96 -4.89 10.43
N PHE A 242 -9.37 -4.91 9.24
CA PHE A 242 -8.70 -6.06 8.64
C PHE A 242 -7.20 -5.83 8.68
N ASN A 243 -6.45 -6.65 9.41
CA ASN A 243 -5.01 -6.46 9.60
C ASN A 243 -4.22 -7.68 9.11
N VAL A 244 -3.11 -7.44 8.44
CA VAL A 244 -2.26 -8.48 7.87
C VAL A 244 -0.79 -8.16 8.09
N ILE A 245 -0.02 -9.17 8.52
CA ILE A 245 1.44 -9.10 8.56
C ILE A 245 2.01 -10.51 8.37
N ALA A 246 3.29 -10.62 7.99
CA ALA A 246 3.99 -11.89 7.96
C ALA A 246 4.88 -12.06 9.21
N SER A 247 5.06 -13.31 9.68
CA SER A 247 5.90 -13.58 10.86
C SER A 247 7.39 -13.38 10.61
N ASP A 248 7.81 -13.36 9.36
CA ASP A 248 9.17 -13.04 8.89
C ASP A 248 9.35 -11.55 8.50
N ASP A 249 8.35 -10.70 8.77
CA ASP A 249 8.43 -9.25 8.58
C ASP A 249 9.25 -8.61 9.71
N PHE A 250 10.18 -7.72 9.38
CA PHE A 250 11.03 -7.04 10.36
C PHE A 250 10.26 -6.10 11.32
N LEU A 251 9.04 -5.69 10.96
CA LEU A 251 8.14 -4.93 11.85
C LEU A 251 7.38 -5.83 12.81
N PHE A 252 7.33 -7.14 12.57
CA PHE A 252 6.68 -8.09 13.45
C PHE A 252 7.68 -8.63 14.48
N ASN A 253 7.56 -8.19 15.71
CA ASN A 253 8.42 -8.63 16.83
C ASN A 253 7.66 -9.48 17.87
N GLY A 254 6.61 -10.19 17.40
CA GLY A 254 5.78 -11.03 18.28
C GLY A 254 4.73 -10.29 19.09
N GLN A 255 4.46 -9.02 18.76
CA GLN A 255 3.43 -8.23 19.45
C GLN A 255 2.11 -8.23 18.69
N PHE A 256 1.02 -8.21 19.43
CA PHE A 256 -0.37 -8.17 18.96
C PHE A 256 -1.14 -6.99 19.54
N GLY A 257 -0.43 -5.96 20.00
CA GLY A 257 -1.00 -4.85 20.78
C GLY A 257 -2.13 -4.11 20.08
N VAL A 258 -2.02 -3.86 18.77
CA VAL A 258 -3.09 -3.19 18.00
C VAL A 258 -4.34 -4.08 17.90
N ILE A 259 -4.17 -5.39 17.72
CA ILE A 259 -5.26 -6.36 17.63
C ILE A 259 -5.98 -6.47 18.99
N ASP A 260 -5.20 -6.65 20.05
CA ASP A 260 -5.71 -6.69 21.41
C ASP A 260 -6.46 -5.40 21.79
N SER A 261 -5.95 -4.23 21.38
CA SER A 261 -6.60 -2.94 21.58
C SER A 261 -7.97 -2.85 20.92
N TRP A 262 -8.09 -3.27 19.64
CA TRP A 262 -9.36 -3.31 18.90
C TRP A 262 -10.35 -4.27 19.55
N PHE A 263 -9.90 -5.48 19.86
CA PHE A 263 -10.72 -6.50 20.50
C PHE A 263 -11.25 -6.04 21.87
N LYS A 264 -10.39 -5.51 22.74
CA LYS A 264 -10.78 -4.98 24.06
C LYS A 264 -11.73 -3.78 23.99
N ALA A 265 -11.63 -2.99 22.92
CA ALA A 265 -12.56 -1.89 22.66
C ALA A 265 -13.93 -2.37 22.11
N GLY A 266 -14.14 -3.68 21.96
CA GLY A 266 -15.35 -4.25 21.37
C GLY A 266 -15.53 -3.90 19.90
N ARG A 267 -14.44 -3.58 19.17
CA ARG A 267 -14.50 -3.26 17.75
C ARG A 267 -14.18 -4.50 16.93
N PRO A 268 -14.93 -4.75 15.82
CA PRO A 268 -14.64 -5.89 14.95
C PRO A 268 -13.21 -5.83 14.43
N VAL A 269 -12.49 -6.94 14.51
CA VAL A 269 -11.13 -7.07 13.99
C VAL A 269 -10.94 -8.46 13.41
N GLU A 270 -10.37 -8.51 12.21
CA GLU A 270 -9.85 -9.72 11.59
C GLU A 270 -8.36 -9.57 11.42
N PHE A 271 -7.60 -10.61 11.77
CA PHE A 271 -6.14 -10.58 11.74
C PHE A 271 -5.58 -11.84 11.08
N HIS A 272 -4.66 -11.66 10.13
CA HIS A 272 -3.93 -12.74 9.47
C HIS A 272 -2.42 -12.60 9.72
N LEU A 273 -1.85 -13.60 10.38
CA LEU A 273 -0.41 -13.76 10.52
C LEU A 273 0.06 -14.85 9.55
N TYR A 274 0.66 -14.45 8.44
CA TYR A 274 1.21 -15.39 7.46
C TYR A 274 2.60 -15.87 7.89
N GLN A 275 2.90 -17.15 7.63
CA GLN A 275 4.19 -17.73 7.99
C GLN A 275 5.34 -17.02 7.26
N ASN A 276 5.15 -16.70 5.97
CA ASN A 276 6.18 -16.11 5.17
C ASN A 276 5.60 -15.13 4.14
N GLY A 277 6.23 -13.98 4.05
CA GLY A 277 5.84 -12.87 3.18
C GLY A 277 6.96 -11.85 3.11
N GLY A 278 7.73 -11.75 4.18
CA GLY A 278 8.64 -10.63 4.38
C GLY A 278 7.87 -9.33 4.54
N HIS A 279 8.51 -8.22 4.22
CA HIS A 279 7.92 -6.88 4.22
C HIS A 279 7.71 -6.38 2.79
N GLY A 280 6.65 -5.59 2.55
CA GLY A 280 6.43 -4.96 1.24
C GLY A 280 5.92 -5.92 0.16
N PHE A 281 5.07 -6.89 0.51
CA PHE A 281 4.62 -7.91 -0.44
C PHE A 281 3.49 -7.44 -1.38
N GLY A 282 2.96 -6.22 -1.28
CA GLY A 282 1.92 -5.68 -2.15
C GLY A 282 0.74 -6.65 -2.33
N LEU A 283 0.36 -6.96 -3.58
CA LEU A 283 -0.67 -7.98 -3.87
C LEU A 283 -0.24 -9.41 -3.54
N GLY A 284 1.04 -9.61 -3.20
CA GLY A 284 1.59 -10.89 -2.83
C GLY A 284 2.56 -11.47 -3.86
N ASN A 285 3.17 -12.58 -3.49
CA ASN A 285 4.09 -13.35 -4.32
C ASN A 285 3.61 -14.81 -4.32
N PRO A 286 3.40 -15.44 -5.48
CA PRO A 286 2.89 -16.82 -5.57
C PRO A 286 3.68 -17.85 -4.75
N ASN A 287 4.96 -17.58 -4.48
CA ASN A 287 5.84 -18.43 -3.70
C ASN A 287 5.82 -18.16 -2.19
N ARG A 288 4.93 -17.28 -1.72
CA ARG A 288 4.80 -16.88 -0.31
C ARG A 288 3.42 -17.16 0.24
N THR A 289 3.33 -17.48 1.53
CA THR A 289 2.03 -17.75 2.17
C THR A 289 1.14 -16.52 2.23
N SER A 290 1.73 -15.31 2.25
CA SER A 290 1.00 -14.03 2.22
C SER A 290 0.26 -13.76 0.91
N ASN A 291 0.51 -14.52 -0.16
CA ASN A 291 -0.07 -14.30 -1.48
C ASN A 291 -1.60 -14.26 -1.52
N ARG A 292 -2.27 -14.79 -0.49
CA ARG A 292 -3.74 -14.88 -0.46
C ARG A 292 -4.42 -13.82 0.41
N TRP A 293 -3.68 -12.85 0.90
CA TRP A 293 -4.27 -11.82 1.76
C TRP A 293 -5.35 -10.99 1.06
N PHE A 294 -5.16 -10.68 -0.22
CA PHE A 294 -6.10 -9.87 -0.99
C PHE A 294 -7.43 -10.59 -1.22
N GLU A 295 -7.40 -11.90 -1.44
CA GLU A 295 -8.61 -12.74 -1.52
C GLU A 295 -9.35 -12.73 -0.18
N ALA A 296 -8.62 -12.90 0.93
CA ALA A 296 -9.19 -12.83 2.29
C ALA A 296 -9.80 -11.46 2.56
N PHE A 297 -9.11 -10.38 2.20
CA PHE A 297 -9.62 -9.01 2.35
C PHE A 297 -10.92 -8.78 1.57
N THR A 298 -10.96 -9.16 0.29
CA THR A 298 -12.17 -8.98 -0.53
C THR A 298 -13.33 -9.86 -0.05
N HIS A 299 -13.06 -11.06 0.44
CA HIS A 299 -14.05 -11.91 1.09
C HIS A 299 -14.57 -11.27 2.39
N TRP A 300 -13.69 -10.73 3.23
CA TRP A 300 -14.06 -10.03 4.44
C TRP A 300 -14.95 -8.81 4.15
N LEU A 301 -14.66 -8.03 3.09
CA LEU A 301 -15.50 -6.92 2.67
C LEU A 301 -16.92 -7.40 2.26
N ASP A 302 -17.01 -8.53 1.56
CA ASP A 302 -18.29 -9.08 1.10
C ASP A 302 -19.14 -9.58 2.28
N VAL A 303 -18.57 -10.39 3.15
CA VAL A 303 -19.25 -10.93 4.35
C VAL A 303 -19.76 -9.81 5.26
N ASN A 304 -18.99 -8.73 5.41
CA ASN A 304 -19.38 -7.54 6.20
C ASN A 304 -20.33 -6.59 5.45
N LYS A 305 -20.83 -6.97 4.27
CA LYS A 305 -21.81 -6.21 3.47
C LYS A 305 -21.30 -4.87 2.93
N PHE A 306 -19.99 -4.70 2.82
CA PHE A 306 -19.42 -3.51 2.17
C PHE A 306 -19.57 -3.55 0.64
N LEU A 307 -19.70 -4.75 0.02
CA LEU A 307 -19.78 -4.92 -1.43
C LEU A 307 -21.21 -5.05 -1.98
N VAL A 308 -22.22 -4.99 -1.16
CA VAL A 308 -23.61 -5.16 -1.61
C VAL A 308 -24.09 -3.88 -2.30
N ALA A 309 -24.39 -3.95 -3.60
CA ALA A 309 -25.12 -2.90 -4.29
C ALA A 309 -26.50 -2.72 -3.64
N LYS A 310 -26.90 -1.47 -3.42
CA LYS A 310 -28.27 -1.14 -2.98
C LYS A 310 -29.24 -1.26 -4.14
#